data_e0029d4b689e39c9db2daab866a60444
#
_entry.id   e0029d4b689e39c9db2daab866a60444
#
_cell.length_a   1.000
_cell.length_b   1.000
_cell.length_c   1.000
_cell.angle_alpha   90.00
_cell.angle_beta   90.00
_cell.angle_gamma   90.00
#
_symmetry.space_group_name_H-M   'P 1'
#
loop_
_entity.id
_entity.type
_entity.pdbx_description
1 polymer ?
#
loop_
_entity_poly.entity_id
_entity_poly.type
_entity_poly.pdbx_seq_one_letter_code
_entity_poly.pdbx_strand_id
1 'polypeptide(L)'
;MILVAIDTSTDTSGVALWGESGLIAQTQWQSGRRHSEQVLAQLDQLCRLCDIQPRTITRVAVSCGPGSWSGIRVGISIANGLAIANDIPVVAVNALDMLAWPWRGQHPVSVARSLGRGRLALAHYPATTWTPATVTAHNTPIQAVPAATTFCCDSALWHQLAPQLGTTHYHPPLHATPALVAQIALLSADAQTPVEPIYLGDPVQPPPHQ
;
A
#
# COMPACT_ATOMS: atom_id res chain seq x y z
N MET A 1 9.35 15.39 -15.07
CA MET A 1 9.34 14.09 -14.34
C MET A 1 7.98 13.44 -14.51
N ILE A 2 7.92 12.17 -14.93
CA ILE A 2 6.68 11.36 -14.91
C ILE A 2 6.90 10.16 -14.00
N LEU A 3 6.08 10.02 -12.97
CA LEU A 3 6.08 8.89 -12.05
C LEU A 3 4.83 8.04 -12.28
N VAL A 4 5.02 6.73 -12.40
CA VAL A 4 3.93 5.74 -12.40
C VAL A 4 3.81 5.17 -11.00
N ALA A 5 2.60 5.18 -10.43
CA ALA A 5 2.31 4.55 -9.16
C ALA A 5 1.36 3.36 -9.33
N ILE A 6 1.66 2.26 -8.65
CA ILE A 6 0.92 1.00 -8.74
C ILE A 6 0.50 0.56 -7.34
N ASP A 7 -0.79 0.29 -7.15
CA ASP A 7 -1.29 -0.38 -5.95
C ASP A 7 -2.13 -1.60 -6.32
N THR A 8 -1.72 -2.74 -5.83
CA THR A 8 -2.40 -4.03 -5.96
C THR A 8 -2.47 -4.75 -4.61
N SER A 9 -2.33 -4.00 -3.52
CA SER A 9 -2.24 -4.55 -2.17
C SER A 9 -3.59 -5.02 -1.60
N THR A 10 -4.70 -4.75 -2.31
CA THR A 10 -6.06 -5.15 -1.93
C THR A 10 -6.81 -5.75 -3.13
N ASP A 11 -8.09 -6.11 -2.95
CA ASP A 11 -8.98 -6.53 -4.05
C ASP A 11 -9.28 -5.38 -5.05
N THR A 12 -9.06 -4.14 -4.62
CA THR A 12 -9.06 -2.97 -5.49
C THR A 12 -7.65 -2.71 -5.96
N SER A 13 -7.42 -2.79 -7.26
CA SER A 13 -6.16 -2.37 -7.88
C SER A 13 -6.26 -0.97 -8.44
N GLY A 14 -5.12 -0.30 -8.60
CA GLY A 14 -5.08 1.01 -9.22
C GLY A 14 -3.72 1.38 -9.75
N VAL A 15 -3.73 2.29 -10.71
CA VAL A 15 -2.55 2.94 -11.27
C VAL A 15 -2.75 4.44 -11.34
N ALA A 16 -1.67 5.21 -11.16
CA ALA A 16 -1.67 6.65 -11.31
C ALA A 16 -0.46 7.13 -12.11
N LEU A 17 -0.65 8.23 -12.81
CA LEU A 17 0.37 9.03 -13.45
C LEU A 17 0.52 10.33 -12.67
N TRP A 18 1.75 10.63 -12.28
CA TRP A 18 2.08 11.83 -11.51
C TRP A 18 3.15 12.64 -12.22
N GLY A 19 2.89 13.92 -12.41
CA GLY A 19 3.80 14.87 -13.06
C GLY A 19 4.39 15.88 -12.09
N GLU A 20 5.08 16.89 -12.61
CA GLU A 20 5.68 17.96 -11.81
C GLU A 20 4.63 18.81 -11.09
N SER A 21 3.48 19.02 -11.71
CA SER A 21 2.37 19.79 -11.15
C SER A 21 1.43 18.95 -10.25
N GLY A 22 1.72 17.66 -10.07
CA GLY A 22 0.91 16.76 -9.25
C GLY A 22 0.26 15.62 -10.02
N LEU A 23 -0.89 15.14 -9.54
CA LEU A 23 -1.64 14.04 -10.14
C LEU A 23 -2.12 14.43 -11.55
N ILE A 24 -1.71 13.66 -12.56
CA ILE A 24 -2.18 13.81 -13.94
C ILE A 24 -3.48 13.02 -14.11
N ALA A 25 -3.46 11.74 -13.78
CA ALA A 25 -4.62 10.87 -13.85
C ALA A 25 -4.43 9.65 -12.97
N GLN A 26 -5.54 9.04 -12.56
CA GLN A 26 -5.53 7.74 -11.91
C GLN A 26 -6.77 6.94 -12.29
N THR A 27 -6.66 5.63 -12.21
CA THR A 27 -7.78 4.69 -12.31
C THR A 27 -7.69 3.64 -11.23
N GLN A 28 -8.86 3.22 -10.74
CA GLN A 28 -9.01 2.12 -9.78
C GLN A 28 -10.13 1.21 -10.24
N TRP A 29 -9.98 -0.08 -9.94
CA TRP A 29 -10.98 -1.09 -10.31
C TRP A 29 -10.96 -2.27 -9.34
N GLN A 30 -12.08 -2.97 -9.26
CA GLN A 30 -12.17 -4.24 -8.53
C GLN A 30 -11.52 -5.34 -9.37
N SER A 31 -10.31 -5.71 -9.00
CA SER A 31 -9.52 -6.69 -9.77
C SER A 31 -9.80 -8.14 -9.34
N GLY A 32 -10.25 -8.34 -8.11
CA GLY A 32 -10.39 -9.68 -7.54
C GLY A 32 -9.08 -10.47 -7.65
N ARG A 33 -9.07 -11.54 -8.45
CA ARG A 33 -7.88 -12.38 -8.67
C ARG A 33 -7.16 -12.12 -10.01
N ARG A 34 -7.58 -11.11 -10.79
CA ARG A 34 -7.08 -10.85 -12.15
C ARG A 34 -6.08 -9.69 -12.22
N HIS A 35 -5.33 -9.44 -11.13
CA HIS A 35 -4.36 -8.34 -11.08
C HIS A 35 -3.35 -8.39 -12.25
N SER A 36 -2.80 -9.57 -12.56
CA SER A 36 -1.76 -9.74 -13.59
C SER A 36 -2.22 -9.40 -15.00
N GLU A 37 -3.50 -9.61 -15.32
CA GLU A 37 -4.06 -9.36 -16.64
C GLU A 37 -4.42 -7.89 -16.85
N GLN A 38 -4.75 -7.18 -15.78
CA GLN A 38 -5.41 -5.89 -15.85
C GLN A 38 -4.46 -4.70 -15.66
N VAL A 39 -3.43 -4.80 -14.80
CA VAL A 39 -2.61 -3.66 -14.40
C VAL A 39 -1.90 -3.00 -15.59
N LEU A 40 -1.21 -3.77 -16.42
CA LEU A 40 -0.52 -3.21 -17.59
C LEU A 40 -1.49 -2.66 -18.63
N ALA A 41 -2.63 -3.32 -18.84
CA ALA A 41 -3.65 -2.84 -19.77
C ALA A 41 -4.26 -1.49 -19.32
N GLN A 42 -4.54 -1.35 -18.01
CA GLN A 42 -5.03 -0.10 -17.43
C GLN A 42 -3.98 1.01 -17.46
N LEU A 43 -2.72 0.68 -17.22
CA LEU A 43 -1.63 1.65 -17.33
C LEU A 43 -1.45 2.13 -18.77
N ASP A 44 -1.45 1.23 -19.76
CA ASP A 44 -1.36 1.61 -21.18
C ASP A 44 -2.53 2.51 -21.59
N GLN A 45 -3.75 2.16 -21.19
CA GLN A 45 -4.93 2.98 -21.44
C GLN A 45 -4.80 4.37 -20.82
N LEU A 46 -4.32 4.46 -19.59
CA LEU A 46 -4.15 5.71 -18.88
C LEU A 46 -3.06 6.59 -19.54
N CYS A 47 -1.95 5.99 -19.96
CA CYS A 47 -0.89 6.67 -20.71
C CYS A 47 -1.42 7.25 -22.03
N ARG A 48 -2.20 6.48 -22.79
CA ARG A 48 -2.81 6.95 -24.04
C ARG A 48 -3.80 8.10 -23.80
N LEU A 49 -4.63 7.99 -22.76
CA LEU A 49 -5.60 9.04 -22.41
C LEU A 49 -4.92 10.37 -22.09
N CYS A 50 -3.73 10.32 -21.50
CA CYS A 50 -2.98 11.50 -21.08
C CYS A 50 -1.90 11.92 -22.09
N ASP A 51 -1.81 11.27 -23.26
CA ASP A 51 -0.77 11.50 -24.28
C ASP A 51 0.67 11.34 -23.71
N ILE A 52 0.86 10.39 -22.77
CA ILE A 52 2.13 10.07 -22.15
C ILE A 52 2.73 8.84 -22.83
N GLN A 53 3.94 8.99 -23.36
CA GLN A 53 4.67 7.85 -23.92
C GLN A 53 5.38 7.08 -22.81
N PRO A 54 5.33 5.73 -22.79
CA PRO A 54 5.98 4.93 -21.75
C PRO A 54 7.46 5.23 -21.53
N ARG A 55 8.19 5.61 -22.57
CA ARG A 55 9.60 6.00 -22.50
C ARG A 55 9.87 7.32 -21.76
N THR A 56 8.83 8.13 -21.51
CA THR A 56 8.98 9.39 -20.75
C THR A 56 8.79 9.19 -19.26
N ILE A 57 8.43 7.99 -18.84
CA ILE A 57 8.34 7.60 -17.44
C ILE A 57 9.75 7.60 -16.86
N THR A 58 9.95 8.31 -15.76
CA THR A 58 11.26 8.49 -15.12
C THR A 58 11.38 7.85 -13.76
N ARG A 59 10.29 7.35 -13.20
CA ARG A 59 10.24 6.70 -11.89
C ARG A 59 9.01 5.81 -11.77
N VAL A 60 9.13 4.72 -11.03
CA VAL A 60 8.00 3.85 -10.64
C VAL A 60 7.89 3.84 -9.13
N ALA A 61 6.67 3.82 -8.61
CA ALA A 61 6.36 3.59 -7.21
C ALA A 61 5.37 2.44 -7.09
N VAL A 62 5.53 1.61 -6.07
CA VAL A 62 4.65 0.45 -5.89
C VAL A 62 4.37 0.19 -4.42
N SER A 63 3.12 -0.15 -4.10
CA SER A 63 2.76 -0.66 -2.78
C SER A 63 3.37 -2.04 -2.58
N CYS A 64 4.28 -2.16 -1.60
CA CYS A 64 4.99 -3.41 -1.29
C CYS A 64 4.33 -4.23 -0.17
N GLY A 65 3.12 -3.85 0.27
CA GLY A 65 2.38 -4.51 1.34
C GLY A 65 2.59 -3.84 2.71
N PRO A 66 2.03 -4.42 3.76
CA PRO A 66 1.29 -5.69 3.82
C PRO A 66 -0.09 -5.64 3.16
N GLY A 67 -0.59 -6.80 2.69
CA GLY A 67 -1.89 -6.91 2.03
C GLY A 67 -2.09 -8.23 1.29
N SER A 68 -2.80 -8.19 0.17
CA SER A 68 -3.05 -9.34 -0.71
C SER A 68 -1.74 -9.96 -1.18
N TRP A 69 -1.49 -11.23 -0.80
CA TRP A 69 -0.27 -11.95 -1.14
C TRP A 69 0.03 -12.01 -2.64
N SER A 70 -0.97 -12.37 -3.44
CA SER A 70 -0.84 -12.45 -4.90
C SER A 70 -0.78 -11.06 -5.53
N GLY A 71 -1.62 -10.14 -5.06
CA GLY A 71 -1.68 -8.78 -5.58
C GLY A 71 -0.34 -8.06 -5.43
N ILE A 72 0.25 -8.05 -4.22
CA ILE A 72 1.55 -7.41 -3.95
C ILE A 72 2.64 -7.93 -4.90
N ARG A 73 2.71 -9.23 -5.10
CA ARG A 73 3.71 -9.83 -6.01
C ARG A 73 3.52 -9.39 -7.45
N VAL A 74 2.28 -9.32 -7.91
CA VAL A 74 1.98 -8.84 -9.27
C VAL A 74 2.40 -7.39 -9.43
N GLY A 75 2.01 -6.50 -8.51
CA GLY A 75 2.39 -5.09 -8.57
C GLY A 75 3.90 -4.89 -8.58
N ILE A 76 4.61 -5.57 -7.68
CA ILE A 76 6.08 -5.49 -7.59
C ILE A 76 6.75 -6.05 -8.85
N SER A 77 6.28 -7.17 -9.38
CA SER A 77 6.85 -7.74 -10.61
C SER A 77 6.69 -6.80 -11.80
N ILE A 78 5.54 -6.15 -11.92
CA ILE A 78 5.28 -5.16 -12.96
C ILE A 78 6.17 -3.92 -12.75
N ALA A 79 6.25 -3.40 -11.52
CA ALA A 79 7.07 -2.24 -11.20
C ALA A 79 8.55 -2.47 -11.49
N ASN A 80 9.09 -3.62 -11.05
CA ASN A 80 10.47 -4.02 -11.33
C ASN A 80 10.70 -4.21 -12.83
N GLY A 81 9.74 -4.82 -13.56
CA GLY A 81 9.82 -4.99 -15.01
C GLY A 81 9.87 -3.64 -15.75
N LEU A 82 9.04 -2.69 -15.36
CA LEU A 82 9.05 -1.33 -15.93
C LEU A 82 10.36 -0.59 -15.60
N ALA A 83 10.86 -0.74 -14.37
CA ALA A 83 12.12 -0.13 -13.95
C ALA A 83 13.31 -0.66 -14.75
N ILE A 84 13.41 -1.96 -14.92
CA ILE A 84 14.47 -2.61 -15.70
C ILE A 84 14.37 -2.23 -17.17
N ALA A 85 13.16 -2.25 -17.76
CA ALA A 85 12.97 -1.99 -19.18
C ALA A 85 13.30 -0.54 -19.58
N ASN A 86 13.17 0.41 -18.66
CA ASN A 86 13.40 1.82 -18.92
C ASN A 86 14.65 2.39 -18.23
N ASP A 87 15.41 1.57 -17.51
CA ASP A 87 16.56 1.97 -16.67
C ASP A 87 16.21 3.13 -15.71
N ILE A 88 15.12 2.97 -14.96
CA ILE A 88 14.59 3.97 -14.04
C ILE A 88 14.45 3.42 -12.63
N PRO A 89 14.50 4.28 -11.60
CA PRO A 89 14.36 3.85 -10.22
C PRO A 89 12.93 3.41 -9.88
N VAL A 90 12.83 2.43 -8.96
CA VAL A 90 11.57 2.02 -8.34
C VAL A 90 11.60 2.30 -6.84
N VAL A 91 10.47 2.75 -6.29
CA VAL A 91 10.29 3.07 -4.87
C VAL A 91 9.22 2.17 -4.27
N ALA A 92 9.58 1.50 -3.18
CA ALA A 92 8.66 0.73 -2.38
C ALA A 92 7.88 1.64 -1.42
N VAL A 93 6.56 1.47 -1.35
CA VAL A 93 5.68 2.18 -0.42
C VAL A 93 4.96 1.16 0.46
N ASN A 94 5.10 1.33 1.78
CA ASN A 94 4.39 0.48 2.73
C ASN A 94 2.89 0.78 2.69
N ALA A 95 2.08 -0.26 2.59
CA ALA A 95 0.62 -0.11 2.51
C ALA A 95 -0.01 0.43 3.80
N LEU A 96 0.65 0.31 4.96
CA LEU A 96 0.19 0.92 6.20
C LEU A 96 0.45 2.43 6.20
N ASP A 97 1.52 2.90 5.55
CA ASP A 97 1.77 4.33 5.37
C ASP A 97 0.63 4.99 4.60
N MET A 98 0.08 4.30 3.61
CA MET A 98 -1.07 4.82 2.84
C MET A 98 -2.31 5.02 3.71
N LEU A 99 -2.55 4.13 4.68
CA LEU A 99 -3.66 4.25 5.63
C LEU A 99 -3.45 5.39 6.63
N ALA A 100 -2.22 5.61 7.05
CA ALA A 100 -1.87 6.65 8.03
C ALA A 100 -1.73 8.05 7.40
N TRP A 101 -1.49 8.14 6.09
CA TRP A 101 -1.17 9.36 5.37
C TRP A 101 -2.13 10.53 5.61
N PRO A 102 -3.47 10.34 5.64
CA PRO A 102 -4.41 11.43 5.86
C PRO A 102 -4.26 12.11 7.23
N TRP A 103 -3.68 11.42 8.21
CA TRP A 103 -3.53 11.87 9.59
C TRP A 103 -2.16 12.48 9.90
N ARG A 104 -1.29 12.47 8.92
CA ARG A 104 0.09 12.95 9.04
C ARG A 104 0.14 14.38 9.59
N GLY A 105 0.90 14.55 10.69
CA GLY A 105 1.10 15.86 11.32
C GLY A 105 -0.10 16.40 12.10
N GLN A 106 -1.19 15.64 12.22
CA GLN A 106 -2.39 16.08 12.95
C GLN A 106 -2.42 15.49 14.37
N HIS A 107 -2.39 14.17 14.48
CA HIS A 107 -2.42 13.46 15.76
C HIS A 107 -1.86 12.04 15.60
N PRO A 108 -1.53 11.34 16.70
CA PRO A 108 -1.09 9.96 16.61
C PRO A 108 -2.18 9.08 16.00
N VAL A 109 -1.79 8.16 15.14
CA VAL A 109 -2.70 7.20 14.50
C VAL A 109 -2.15 5.79 14.57
N SER A 110 -3.01 4.83 14.90
CA SER A 110 -2.75 3.41 14.74
C SER A 110 -3.52 2.92 13.52
N VAL A 111 -2.86 2.18 12.66
CA VAL A 111 -3.48 1.61 11.46
C VAL A 111 -3.35 0.11 11.47
N ALA A 112 -4.40 -0.59 11.02
CA ALA A 112 -4.38 -2.03 10.93
C ALA A 112 -4.91 -2.52 9.59
N ARG A 113 -4.36 -3.65 9.14
CA ARG A 113 -4.80 -4.36 7.94
C ARG A 113 -4.86 -5.86 8.19
N SER A 114 -5.92 -6.50 7.73
CA SER A 114 -6.04 -7.95 7.80
C SER A 114 -5.01 -8.64 6.91
N LEU A 115 -4.35 -9.66 7.46
CA LEU A 115 -3.43 -10.55 6.75
C LEU A 115 -4.09 -11.90 6.43
N GLY A 116 -5.38 -12.04 6.76
CA GLY A 116 -6.11 -13.30 6.68
C GLY A 116 -5.79 -14.27 7.81
N ARG A 117 -6.63 -15.29 7.96
CA ARG A 117 -6.49 -16.35 8.98
C ARG A 117 -6.39 -15.82 10.42
N GLY A 118 -7.13 -14.77 10.76
CA GLY A 118 -7.12 -14.14 12.09
C GLY A 118 -5.84 -13.37 12.41
N ARG A 119 -4.95 -13.12 11.42
CA ARG A 119 -3.74 -12.30 11.57
C ARG A 119 -3.99 -10.89 11.05
N LEU A 120 -3.30 -9.93 11.64
CA LEU A 120 -3.33 -8.55 11.19
C LEU A 120 -1.94 -7.92 11.27
N ALA A 121 -1.72 -6.95 10.39
CA ALA A 121 -0.60 -6.00 10.51
C ALA A 121 -1.08 -4.78 11.28
N LEU A 122 -0.28 -4.32 12.22
CA LEU A 122 -0.52 -3.12 13.02
C LEU A 122 0.70 -2.21 12.94
N ALA A 123 0.46 -0.91 12.73
CA ALA A 123 1.48 0.12 12.86
C ALA A 123 0.95 1.30 13.65
N HIS A 124 1.84 1.92 14.43
CA HIS A 124 1.55 3.14 15.18
C HIS A 124 2.45 4.28 14.67
N TYR A 125 1.82 5.39 14.30
CA TYR A 125 2.48 6.60 13.81
C TYR A 125 2.32 7.73 14.82
N PRO A 126 3.42 8.21 15.42
CA PRO A 126 3.41 9.40 16.25
C PRO A 126 3.02 10.66 15.46
N ALA A 127 2.42 11.64 16.11
CA ALA A 127 2.05 12.89 15.45
C ALA A 127 3.26 13.68 14.89
N THR A 128 4.44 13.51 15.52
CA THR A 128 5.65 14.31 15.22
C THR A 128 6.56 13.70 14.17
N THR A 129 6.44 12.40 13.91
CA THR A 129 7.28 11.69 12.95
C THR A 129 6.42 10.96 11.94
N TRP A 130 6.91 10.88 10.70
CA TRP A 130 6.20 10.14 9.66
C TRP A 130 6.53 8.65 9.63
N THR A 131 7.62 8.24 10.21
CA THR A 131 7.98 6.82 10.29
C THR A 131 7.18 6.12 11.37
N PRO A 132 6.67 4.88 11.14
CA PRO A 132 5.95 4.15 12.16
C PRO A 132 6.89 3.83 13.32
N ALA A 133 6.42 4.07 14.56
CA ALA A 133 7.15 3.71 15.76
C ALA A 133 7.31 2.18 15.87
N THR A 134 6.31 1.43 15.42
CA THR A 134 6.30 -0.02 15.47
C THR A 134 5.42 -0.57 14.35
N VAL A 135 5.94 -1.50 13.57
CA VAL A 135 5.18 -2.33 12.63
C VAL A 135 5.26 -3.77 13.10
N THR A 136 4.14 -4.35 13.45
CA THR A 136 4.08 -5.70 14.00
C THR A 136 3.00 -6.54 13.35
N ALA A 137 3.20 -7.87 13.31
CA ALA A 137 2.15 -8.82 12.98
C ALA A 137 1.56 -9.38 14.28
N HIS A 138 0.25 -9.39 14.38
CA HIS A 138 -0.46 -9.90 15.55
C HIS A 138 -1.45 -10.99 15.16
N ASN A 139 -1.64 -11.94 16.08
CA ASN A 139 -2.86 -12.73 16.11
C ASN A 139 -3.91 -11.96 16.92
N THR A 140 -5.17 -12.02 16.53
CA THR A 140 -6.27 -11.49 17.36
C THR A 140 -6.41 -12.36 18.63
N PRO A 141 -6.59 -11.76 19.84
CA PRO A 141 -6.85 -10.36 20.19
C PRO A 141 -5.59 -9.46 20.20
N ILE A 142 -5.78 -8.18 19.94
CA ILE A 142 -4.71 -7.17 20.01
C ILE A 142 -4.52 -6.73 21.46
N GLN A 143 -3.30 -6.82 21.97
CA GLN A 143 -2.99 -6.45 23.35
C GLN A 143 -2.46 -5.04 23.55
N ALA A 144 -2.12 -4.29 22.51
CA ALA A 144 -1.45 -3.01 22.69
C ALA A 144 -1.73 -1.99 21.57
N VAL A 145 -2.90 -1.39 21.59
CA VAL A 145 -3.11 -0.10 20.91
C VAL A 145 -2.99 1.00 21.98
N PRO A 146 -2.16 2.04 21.78
CA PRO A 146 -2.07 3.13 22.74
C PRO A 146 -3.43 3.76 22.98
N ALA A 147 -3.78 4.01 24.24
CA ALA A 147 -5.01 4.71 24.60
C ALA A 147 -5.05 6.11 23.92
N ALA A 148 -6.24 6.59 23.60
CA ALA A 148 -6.47 7.90 22.98
C ALA A 148 -5.85 8.09 21.58
N THR A 149 -5.61 7.02 20.83
CA THR A 149 -5.12 7.07 19.47
C THR A 149 -6.28 6.94 18.48
N THR A 150 -6.23 7.68 17.38
CA THR A 150 -7.09 7.42 16.22
C THR A 150 -6.74 6.06 15.65
N PHE A 151 -7.75 5.25 15.35
CA PHE A 151 -7.56 3.91 14.77
C PHE A 151 -8.18 3.85 13.37
N CYS A 152 -7.39 3.49 12.39
CA CYS A 152 -7.82 3.39 11.01
C CYS A 152 -7.66 1.95 10.49
N CYS A 153 -8.78 1.34 10.13
CA CYS A 153 -8.84 0.03 9.48
C CYS A 153 -10.16 -0.12 8.72
N ASP A 154 -10.29 -1.16 7.90
CA ASP A 154 -11.58 -1.45 7.27
C ASP A 154 -12.68 -1.76 8.30
N SER A 155 -13.94 -1.56 7.91
CA SER A 155 -15.09 -1.69 8.82
C SER A 155 -15.26 -3.11 9.36
N ALA A 156 -14.95 -4.14 8.56
CA ALA A 156 -15.05 -5.52 8.97
C ALA A 156 -14.04 -5.84 10.07
N LEU A 157 -12.82 -5.35 9.92
CA LEU A 157 -11.78 -5.49 10.94
C LEU A 157 -12.12 -4.68 12.19
N TRP A 158 -12.67 -3.47 12.04
CA TRP A 158 -13.11 -2.65 13.17
C TRP A 158 -14.14 -3.37 14.03
N HIS A 159 -15.19 -3.97 13.45
CA HIS A 159 -16.18 -4.70 14.21
C HIS A 159 -15.60 -5.85 15.04
N GLN A 160 -14.51 -6.46 14.58
CA GLN A 160 -13.82 -7.51 15.33
C GLN A 160 -12.97 -6.95 16.48
N LEU A 161 -12.37 -5.78 16.29
CA LEU A 161 -11.40 -5.19 17.21
C LEU A 161 -11.99 -4.22 18.22
N ALA A 162 -13.10 -3.55 17.89
CA ALA A 162 -13.72 -2.53 18.73
C ALA A 162 -13.94 -2.96 20.20
N PRO A 163 -14.38 -4.20 20.51
CA PRO A 163 -14.54 -4.64 21.89
C PRO A 163 -13.24 -4.67 22.70
N GLN A 164 -12.08 -4.70 22.02
CA GLN A 164 -10.75 -4.80 22.62
C GLN A 164 -10.04 -3.44 22.72
N LEU A 165 -10.48 -2.45 21.92
CA LEU A 165 -9.82 -1.16 21.76
C LEU A 165 -10.37 -0.05 22.67
N GLY A 166 -11.42 -0.31 23.43
CA GLY A 166 -12.00 0.66 24.38
C GLY A 166 -12.49 1.95 23.70
N THR A 167 -12.07 3.11 24.22
CA THR A 167 -12.51 4.46 23.77
C THR A 167 -11.71 5.03 22.60
N THR A 168 -11.11 4.19 21.78
CA THR A 168 -10.34 4.63 20.61
C THR A 168 -11.26 5.24 19.56
N HIS A 169 -10.85 6.36 18.96
CA HIS A 169 -11.60 6.99 17.86
C HIS A 169 -11.39 6.19 16.57
N TYR A 170 -12.46 5.62 16.06
CA TYR A 170 -12.43 4.91 14.77
C TYR A 170 -12.61 5.86 13.60
N HIS A 171 -11.76 5.67 12.60
CA HIS A 171 -11.95 6.24 11.28
C HIS A 171 -11.89 5.13 10.22
N PRO A 172 -12.87 5.06 9.31
CA PRO A 172 -12.75 4.21 8.15
C PRO A 172 -11.55 4.65 7.33
N PRO A 173 -10.85 3.74 6.64
CA PRO A 173 -9.77 4.11 5.77
C PRO A 173 -10.33 5.03 4.67
N LEU A 174 -9.75 6.20 4.53
CA LEU A 174 -9.90 6.94 3.28
C LEU A 174 -9.30 6.03 2.21
N HIS A 175 -10.03 5.81 1.13
CA HIS A 175 -9.64 4.86 0.09
C HIS A 175 -8.17 5.07 -0.26
N ALA A 176 -7.36 4.04 0.00
CA ALA A 176 -5.99 4.01 -0.48
C ALA A 176 -6.04 4.12 -2.00
N THR A 177 -5.53 5.22 -2.53
CA THR A 177 -5.52 5.48 -3.97
C THR A 177 -4.10 5.32 -4.49
N PRO A 178 -3.90 4.94 -5.75
CA PRO A 178 -2.57 4.89 -6.32
C PRO A 178 -1.87 6.27 -6.30
N ALA A 179 -2.63 7.36 -6.24
CA ALA A 179 -2.06 8.69 -6.02
C ALA A 179 -1.35 8.83 -4.67
N LEU A 180 -1.82 8.16 -3.60
CA LEU A 180 -1.11 8.14 -2.31
C LEU A 180 0.23 7.42 -2.40
N VAL A 181 0.32 6.35 -3.20
CA VAL A 181 1.59 5.68 -3.48
C VAL A 181 2.57 6.67 -4.10
N ALA A 182 2.13 7.47 -5.09
CA ALA A 182 2.95 8.50 -5.71
C ALA A 182 3.39 9.56 -4.69
N GLN A 183 2.48 10.10 -3.90
CA GLN A 183 2.78 11.15 -2.92
C GLN A 183 3.80 10.69 -1.88
N ILE A 184 3.64 9.48 -1.34
CA ILE A 184 4.57 8.94 -0.35
C ILE A 184 5.93 8.68 -0.98
N ALA A 185 5.97 8.12 -2.18
CA ALA A 185 7.21 7.85 -2.90
C ALA A 185 8.03 9.11 -3.22
N LEU A 186 7.37 10.26 -3.40
CA LEU A 186 8.06 11.53 -3.64
C LEU A 186 8.81 12.07 -2.43
N LEU A 187 8.43 11.65 -1.22
CA LEU A 187 9.14 12.00 0.02
C LEU A 187 10.28 11.04 0.34
N SER A 188 10.31 9.89 -0.33
CA SER A 188 11.37 8.90 -0.12
C SER A 188 12.55 9.19 -1.04
N ALA A 189 13.74 9.32 -0.44
CA ALA A 189 15.00 9.36 -1.18
C ALA A 189 15.44 7.96 -1.64
N ASP A 190 14.89 6.90 -1.03
CA ASP A 190 15.31 5.52 -1.23
C ASP A 190 14.66 4.93 -2.46
N ALA A 191 15.41 4.86 -3.55
CA ALA A 191 15.06 4.03 -4.70
C ALA A 191 15.74 2.66 -4.52
N GLN A 192 14.95 1.60 -4.51
CA GLN A 192 15.43 0.23 -4.42
C GLN A 192 15.15 -0.49 -5.75
N THR A 193 16.15 -1.11 -6.33
CA THR A 193 15.95 -1.97 -7.50
C THR A 193 16.74 -3.26 -7.30
N PRO A 194 16.09 -4.41 -7.20
CA PRO A 194 14.63 -4.64 -7.22
C PRO A 194 13.93 -4.32 -5.87
N VAL A 195 12.65 -3.98 -5.94
CA VAL A 195 11.77 -3.92 -4.76
C VAL A 195 11.36 -5.33 -4.37
N GLU A 196 11.30 -5.57 -3.06
CA GLU A 196 10.83 -6.83 -2.47
C GLU A 196 9.54 -6.63 -1.66
N PRO A 197 8.69 -7.67 -1.57
CA PRO A 197 7.49 -7.62 -0.74
C PRO A 197 7.80 -7.55 0.76
N ILE A 198 7.03 -6.77 1.51
CA ILE A 198 7.06 -6.79 2.97
C ILE A 198 6.21 -7.96 3.46
N TYR A 199 6.86 -9.00 3.98
CA TYR A 199 6.22 -10.12 4.63
C TYR A 199 6.30 -9.98 6.15
N LEU A 200 5.15 -9.83 6.80
CA LEU A 200 5.03 -9.87 8.25
C LEU A 200 4.70 -11.30 8.70
N GLY A 201 5.72 -12.08 9.03
CA GLY A 201 5.64 -13.46 9.49
C GLY A 201 6.25 -14.48 8.52
N ASP A 202 6.60 -15.65 9.06
CA ASP A 202 7.18 -16.73 8.28
C ASP A 202 6.22 -17.21 7.17
N PRO A 203 6.73 -17.56 5.99
CA PRO A 203 5.94 -18.22 4.97
C PRO A 203 5.35 -19.50 5.58
N VAL A 204 4.03 -19.66 5.43
CA VAL A 204 3.34 -20.86 5.92
C VAL A 204 3.96 -22.06 5.23
N GLN A 205 4.66 -22.90 5.99
CA GLN A 205 5.10 -24.20 5.48
C GLN A 205 3.86 -24.96 5.01
N PRO A 206 3.89 -25.53 3.80
CA PRO A 206 2.80 -26.41 3.37
C PRO A 206 2.67 -27.56 4.39
N PRO A 207 1.44 -28.05 4.66
CA PRO A 207 1.28 -29.20 5.52
C PRO A 207 2.13 -30.36 4.97
N PRO A 208 2.75 -31.18 5.85
CA PRO A 208 3.51 -32.32 5.41
C PRO A 208 2.61 -33.20 4.52
N HIS A 209 3.11 -33.58 3.37
CA HIS A 209 2.41 -34.50 2.48
C HIS A 209 2.20 -35.83 3.25
N GLN A 210 0.91 -36.18 3.46
CA GLN A 210 0.52 -37.49 3.95
C GLN A 210 0.52 -38.49 2.80
#